data_f22a669d10ebdfbce2d3743317e6f5d4
#
_entry.id   f22a669d10ebdfbce2d3743317e6f5d4
#
_cell.length_a   1.000
_cell.length_b   1.000
_cell.length_c   1.000
_cell.angle_alpha   90.00
_cell.angle_beta   90.00
_cell.angle_gamma   90.00
#
_symmetry.space_group_name_H-M   'P 1'
#
loop_
_entity.id
_entity.type
_entity.pdbx_description
1 polymer ?
#
loop_
_entity_poly.entity_id
_entity_poly.type
_entity_poly.pdbx_seq_one_letter_code
_entity_poly.pdbx_strand_id
1 'polypeptide(L)'
;MLGMYLQNVRDKVPLVHNITNYVTVNDVANVLLACGGSPIMSDEPQDVEDITSICGGLNINIGTLNVRSIEGMLKAGKRSNQMGHPVLLDPVGAGASDLRTNTAVLLTEEIHFDVIRGNISEIKTLAKGSGTTKGVDADVAEKPGGRGGIRQSICQEGGNHSSHHRSH
;
A
#
# COMPACT_ATOMS: atom_id res chain seq x y z
N MET A 1 -10.86 16.39 -12.84
CA MET A 1 -9.79 16.18 -11.83
C MET A 1 -9.00 14.90 -12.11
N LEU A 2 -9.62 13.69 -12.20
CA LEU A 2 -8.89 12.43 -12.46
C LEU A 2 -8.10 12.44 -13.78
N GLY A 3 -8.67 12.98 -14.87
CA GLY A 3 -8.01 13.06 -16.17
C GLY A 3 -6.70 13.87 -16.16
N MET A 4 -6.59 14.88 -15.32
CA MET A 4 -5.38 15.68 -15.17
C MET A 4 -4.24 14.88 -14.52
N TYR A 5 -4.55 14.07 -13.50
CA TYR A 5 -3.56 13.18 -12.88
C TYR A 5 -3.07 12.11 -13.85
N LEU A 6 -4.00 11.50 -14.61
CA LEU A 6 -3.65 10.51 -15.62
C LEU A 6 -2.79 11.11 -16.74
N GLN A 7 -3.10 12.35 -17.17
CA GLN A 7 -2.28 13.05 -18.16
C GLN A 7 -0.87 13.30 -17.60
N ASN A 8 -0.75 13.73 -16.35
CA ASN A 8 0.54 13.95 -15.70
C ASN A 8 1.39 12.66 -15.62
N VAL A 9 0.75 11.50 -15.38
CA VAL A 9 1.45 10.19 -15.42
C VAL A 9 1.97 9.91 -16.84
N ARG A 10 1.15 10.13 -17.86
CA ARG A 10 1.54 9.93 -19.27
C ARG A 10 2.66 10.85 -19.73
N ASP A 11 2.65 12.08 -19.25
CA ASP A 11 3.67 13.08 -19.61
C ASP A 11 5.02 12.79 -18.94
N LYS A 12 4.99 12.26 -17.69
CA LYS A 12 6.19 11.97 -16.89
C LYS A 12 6.73 10.57 -17.05
N VAL A 13 5.89 9.62 -17.48
CA VAL A 13 6.22 8.18 -17.59
C VAL A 13 6.98 7.67 -16.36
N PRO A 14 6.42 7.79 -15.14
CA PRO A 14 7.15 7.45 -13.94
C PRO A 14 7.52 5.97 -13.91
N LEU A 15 8.76 5.69 -13.51
CA LEU A 15 9.20 4.33 -13.22
C LEU A 15 8.72 3.95 -11.81
N VAL A 16 8.03 2.84 -11.67
CA VAL A 16 7.44 2.38 -10.40
C VAL A 16 7.97 1.00 -10.04
N HIS A 17 8.64 0.91 -8.89
CA HIS A 17 9.07 -0.36 -8.33
C HIS A 17 7.89 -1.08 -7.68
N ASN A 18 7.71 -2.38 -7.98
CA ASN A 18 6.64 -3.19 -7.44
C ASN A 18 7.20 -4.46 -6.82
N ILE A 19 6.99 -4.62 -5.51
CA ILE A 19 7.12 -5.89 -4.81
C ILE A 19 5.69 -6.36 -4.55
N THR A 20 5.19 -7.25 -5.40
CA THR A 20 3.78 -7.61 -5.42
C THR A 20 3.56 -9.13 -5.40
N ASN A 21 2.30 -9.56 -5.29
CA ASN A 21 1.96 -10.97 -5.22
C ASN A 21 1.95 -11.64 -6.60
N TYR A 22 2.22 -12.94 -6.64
CA TYR A 22 2.33 -13.71 -7.89
C TYR A 22 1.00 -13.87 -8.64
N VAL A 23 -0.14 -13.71 -7.96
CA VAL A 23 -1.45 -13.87 -8.58
C VAL A 23 -1.75 -12.71 -9.53
N THR A 24 -1.37 -11.48 -9.16
CA THR A 24 -1.73 -10.25 -9.87
C THR A 24 -0.53 -9.49 -10.44
N VAL A 25 0.68 -10.06 -10.39
CA VAL A 25 1.91 -9.38 -10.83
C VAL A 25 1.79 -8.85 -12.26
N ASN A 26 1.24 -9.67 -13.17
CA ASN A 26 1.06 -9.29 -14.56
C ASN A 26 -0.02 -8.22 -14.75
N ASP A 27 -1.11 -8.29 -13.97
CA ASP A 27 -2.18 -7.29 -14.00
C ASP A 27 -1.68 -5.93 -13.50
N VAL A 28 -0.88 -5.91 -12.44
CA VAL A 28 -0.24 -4.68 -11.93
C VAL A 28 0.65 -4.04 -12.99
N ALA A 29 1.49 -4.84 -13.66
CA ALA A 29 2.32 -4.35 -14.75
C ALA A 29 1.47 -3.76 -15.89
N ASN A 30 0.46 -4.49 -16.36
CA ASN A 30 -0.40 -4.07 -17.46
C ASN A 30 -1.20 -2.80 -17.13
N VAL A 31 -1.72 -2.66 -15.90
CA VAL A 31 -2.45 -1.47 -15.47
C VAL A 31 -1.52 -0.25 -15.42
N LEU A 32 -0.31 -0.39 -14.88
CA LEU A 32 0.67 0.70 -14.87
C LEU A 32 1.04 1.15 -16.28
N LEU A 33 1.30 0.20 -17.20
CA LEU A 33 1.57 0.51 -18.62
C LEU A 33 0.36 1.20 -19.28
N ALA A 34 -0.85 0.72 -19.05
CA ALA A 34 -2.08 1.32 -19.61
C ALA A 34 -2.30 2.75 -19.08
N CYS A 35 -1.90 3.04 -17.84
CA CYS A 35 -1.94 4.38 -17.28
C CYS A 35 -0.84 5.31 -17.84
N GLY A 36 0.19 4.76 -18.49
CA GLY A 36 1.34 5.51 -19.01
C GLY A 36 2.55 5.53 -18.08
N GLY A 37 2.54 4.73 -17.01
CA GLY A 37 3.71 4.50 -16.15
C GLY A 37 4.59 3.37 -16.69
N SER A 38 5.74 3.15 -16.07
CA SER A 38 6.69 2.10 -16.41
C SER A 38 6.96 1.23 -15.17
N PRO A 39 6.44 -0.03 -15.12
CA PRO A 39 6.63 -0.92 -13.96
C PRO A 39 7.98 -1.63 -13.99
N ILE A 40 8.61 -1.77 -12.82
CA ILE A 40 9.68 -2.75 -12.57
C ILE A 40 9.23 -3.68 -11.45
N MET A 41 9.42 -4.99 -11.64
CA MET A 41 9.18 -6.02 -10.64
C MET A 41 10.50 -6.55 -10.13
N SER A 42 10.81 -6.35 -8.84
CA SER A 42 11.98 -6.92 -8.17
C SER A 42 11.66 -7.13 -6.69
N ASP A 43 11.97 -8.32 -6.14
CA ASP A 43 11.80 -8.65 -4.73
C ASP A 43 13.06 -9.26 -4.11
N GLU A 44 14.15 -9.34 -4.91
CA GLU A 44 15.43 -9.89 -4.47
C GLU A 44 16.16 -8.90 -3.56
N PRO A 45 16.48 -9.28 -2.29
CA PRO A 45 17.13 -8.38 -1.32
C PRO A 45 18.47 -7.78 -1.76
N GLN A 46 19.15 -8.38 -2.74
CA GLN A 46 20.42 -7.88 -3.27
C GLN A 46 20.25 -6.87 -4.41
N ASP A 47 19.04 -6.74 -4.96
CA ASP A 47 18.73 -5.92 -6.13
C ASP A 47 17.79 -4.74 -5.80
N VAL A 48 16.92 -4.90 -4.80
CA VAL A 48 15.82 -3.96 -4.54
C VAL A 48 16.27 -2.53 -4.22
N GLU A 49 17.42 -2.32 -3.59
CA GLU A 49 17.90 -0.97 -3.25
C GLU A 49 18.33 -0.20 -4.51
N ASP A 50 19.00 -0.89 -5.45
CA ASP A 50 19.41 -0.29 -6.72
C ASP A 50 18.17 0.01 -7.59
N ILE A 51 17.25 -0.93 -7.70
CA ILE A 51 15.99 -0.74 -8.42
C ILE A 51 15.15 0.39 -7.82
N THR A 52 14.98 0.42 -6.48
CA THR A 52 14.27 1.51 -5.81
C THR A 52 14.90 2.86 -6.11
N SER A 53 16.24 2.91 -6.18
CA SER A 53 16.98 4.16 -6.38
C SER A 53 16.74 4.81 -7.74
N ILE A 54 16.44 4.04 -8.77
CA ILE A 54 16.13 4.56 -10.12
C ILE A 54 14.63 4.78 -10.36
N CYS A 55 13.77 4.33 -9.44
CA CYS A 55 12.32 4.48 -9.52
C CYS A 55 11.85 5.77 -8.86
N GLY A 56 10.66 6.25 -9.23
CA GLY A 56 10.02 7.43 -8.63
C GLY A 56 8.93 7.09 -7.61
N GLY A 57 8.74 5.81 -7.28
CA GLY A 57 7.76 5.33 -6.29
C GLY A 57 7.85 3.84 -6.07
N LEU A 58 7.34 3.37 -4.92
CA LEU A 58 7.36 1.97 -4.50
C LEU A 58 5.96 1.49 -4.12
N ASN A 59 5.57 0.35 -4.67
CA ASN A 59 4.35 -0.36 -4.32
C ASN A 59 4.70 -1.70 -3.66
N ILE A 60 4.23 -1.92 -2.43
CA ILE A 60 4.42 -3.15 -1.66
C ILE A 60 3.06 -3.82 -1.45
N ASN A 61 2.95 -5.10 -1.83
CA ASN A 61 1.78 -5.94 -1.60
C ASN A 61 2.23 -7.26 -0.97
N ILE A 62 1.66 -7.61 0.18
CA ILE A 62 2.06 -8.77 0.99
C ILE A 62 1.26 -10.06 0.70
N GLY A 63 0.62 -10.16 -0.45
CA GLY A 63 -0.26 -11.29 -0.81
C GLY A 63 0.44 -12.65 -0.94
N THR A 64 1.72 -12.68 -1.28
CA THR A 64 2.54 -13.91 -1.36
C THR A 64 3.90 -13.70 -0.69
N LEU A 65 3.93 -13.86 0.64
CA LEU A 65 5.12 -13.64 1.44
C LEU A 65 6.06 -14.85 1.45
N ASN A 66 7.35 -14.55 1.44
CA ASN A 66 8.42 -15.45 1.81
C ASN A 66 9.53 -14.67 2.53
N VAL A 67 10.49 -15.37 3.15
CA VAL A 67 11.55 -14.73 3.96
C VAL A 67 12.35 -13.69 3.15
N ARG A 68 12.66 -14.00 1.89
CA ARG A 68 13.44 -13.11 1.01
C ARG A 68 12.62 -11.88 0.61
N SER A 69 11.35 -12.08 0.23
CA SER A 69 10.50 -10.94 -0.16
C SER A 69 10.25 -9.98 1.02
N ILE A 70 10.14 -10.48 2.25
CA ILE A 70 10.03 -9.63 3.46
C ILE A 70 11.30 -8.79 3.65
N GLU A 71 12.48 -9.40 3.53
CA GLU A 71 13.74 -8.67 3.59
C GLU A 71 13.84 -7.64 2.46
N GLY A 72 13.46 -8.00 1.25
CA GLY A 72 13.42 -7.10 0.09
C GLY A 72 12.48 -5.91 0.32
N MET A 73 11.27 -6.14 0.84
CA MET A 73 10.30 -5.09 1.18
C MET A 73 10.87 -4.09 2.19
N LEU A 74 11.55 -4.57 3.25
CA LEU A 74 12.16 -3.72 4.26
C LEU A 74 13.29 -2.86 3.67
N LYS A 75 14.17 -3.45 2.86
CA LYS A 75 15.27 -2.72 2.21
C LYS A 75 14.74 -1.67 1.22
N ALA A 76 13.86 -2.07 0.33
CA ALA A 76 13.25 -1.18 -0.66
C ALA A 76 12.49 -0.01 0.00
N GLY A 77 11.68 -0.31 1.02
CA GLY A 77 10.92 0.70 1.74
C GLY A 77 11.80 1.73 2.45
N LYS A 78 12.82 1.27 3.18
CA LYS A 78 13.81 2.15 3.83
C LYS A 78 14.55 3.01 2.80
N ARG A 79 14.94 2.41 1.67
CA ARG A 79 15.61 3.13 0.58
C ARG A 79 14.68 4.19 -0.04
N SER A 80 13.41 3.84 -0.29
CA SER A 80 12.41 4.77 -0.78
C SER A 80 12.23 5.98 0.15
N ASN A 81 12.11 5.73 1.46
CA ASN A 81 12.00 6.80 2.46
C ASN A 81 13.24 7.70 2.49
N GLN A 82 14.47 7.15 2.41
CA GLN A 82 15.70 7.93 2.33
C GLN A 82 15.74 8.87 1.12
N MET A 83 15.14 8.44 0.00
CA MET A 83 15.09 9.21 -1.24
C MET A 83 13.88 10.14 -1.33
N GLY A 84 12.95 10.07 -0.38
CA GLY A 84 11.71 10.85 -0.41
C GLY A 84 10.73 10.40 -1.49
N HIS A 85 10.82 9.14 -1.93
CA HIS A 85 9.88 8.57 -2.89
C HIS A 85 8.59 8.12 -2.20
N PRO A 86 7.41 8.32 -2.81
CA PRO A 86 6.16 7.83 -2.26
C PRO A 86 6.11 6.30 -2.18
N VAL A 87 5.58 5.81 -1.07
CA VAL A 87 5.44 4.38 -0.79
C VAL A 87 3.99 4.01 -0.52
N LEU A 88 3.51 2.97 -1.22
CA LEU A 88 2.18 2.40 -1.02
C LEU A 88 2.30 1.00 -0.41
N LEU A 89 1.43 0.70 0.57
CA LEU A 89 1.25 -0.64 1.14
C LEU A 89 -0.16 -1.17 0.84
N ASP A 90 -0.22 -2.39 0.32
CA ASP A 90 -1.43 -3.21 0.26
C ASP A 90 -1.25 -4.43 1.19
N PRO A 91 -1.80 -4.39 2.43
CA PRO A 91 -1.59 -5.41 3.45
C PRO A 91 -2.50 -6.63 3.26
N VAL A 92 -2.52 -7.21 2.07
CA VAL A 92 -3.38 -8.32 1.67
C VAL A 92 -3.36 -9.46 2.68
N GLY A 93 -4.53 -9.73 3.27
CA GLY A 93 -4.71 -10.83 4.21
C GLY A 93 -4.12 -10.59 5.60
N ALA A 94 -3.82 -9.36 5.98
CA ALA A 94 -3.54 -9.01 7.37
C ALA A 94 -4.76 -9.38 8.24
N GLY A 95 -4.53 -10.14 9.30
CA GLY A 95 -5.58 -10.77 10.12
C GLY A 95 -5.95 -12.20 9.71
N ALA A 96 -5.54 -12.67 8.54
CA ALA A 96 -5.82 -14.04 8.10
C ALA A 96 -4.73 -15.05 8.55
N SER A 97 -3.50 -14.60 8.79
CA SER A 97 -2.43 -15.41 9.37
C SER A 97 -1.47 -14.55 10.18
N ASP A 98 -0.76 -15.18 11.12
CA ASP A 98 0.23 -14.50 11.95
C ASP A 98 1.37 -13.94 11.11
N LEU A 99 1.86 -14.67 10.11
CA LEU A 99 2.92 -14.20 9.23
C LEU A 99 2.54 -12.90 8.53
N ARG A 100 1.34 -12.82 7.94
CA ARG A 100 0.88 -11.63 7.23
C ARG A 100 0.64 -10.46 8.18
N THR A 101 0.02 -10.74 9.32
CA THR A 101 -0.25 -9.72 10.35
C THR A 101 1.05 -9.14 10.88
N ASN A 102 1.97 -9.99 11.32
CA ASN A 102 3.24 -9.58 11.89
C ASN A 102 4.11 -8.85 10.84
N THR A 103 4.12 -9.31 9.59
CA THR A 103 4.84 -8.62 8.52
C THR A 103 4.23 -7.25 8.23
N ALA A 104 2.91 -7.14 8.15
CA ALA A 104 2.25 -5.86 7.91
C ALA A 104 2.55 -4.85 9.03
N VAL A 105 2.50 -5.29 10.31
CA VAL A 105 2.86 -4.46 11.46
C VAL A 105 4.34 -4.05 11.37
N LEU A 106 5.25 -5.01 11.20
CA LEU A 106 6.68 -4.74 11.07
C LEU A 106 6.98 -3.71 9.96
N LEU A 107 6.37 -3.85 8.79
CA LEU A 107 6.55 -2.90 7.69
C LEU A 107 6.08 -1.50 8.09
N THR A 108 4.94 -1.37 8.79
CA THR A 108 4.43 -0.05 9.21
C THR A 108 5.23 0.58 10.37
N GLU A 109 5.95 -0.21 11.15
CA GLU A 109 6.87 0.29 12.18
C GLU A 109 8.20 0.79 11.60
N GLU A 110 8.69 0.14 10.53
CA GLU A 110 10.02 0.37 9.97
C GLU A 110 10.03 1.31 8.75
N ILE A 111 8.89 1.49 8.08
CA ILE A 111 8.76 2.23 6.82
C ILE A 111 7.63 3.25 6.94
N HIS A 112 7.90 4.48 6.51
CA HIS A 112 6.85 5.48 6.32
C HIS A 112 6.10 5.21 5.02
N PHE A 113 4.79 5.01 5.10
CA PHE A 113 3.90 4.84 3.95
C PHE A 113 3.07 6.09 3.72
N ASP A 114 3.05 6.59 2.48
CA ASP A 114 2.18 7.70 2.07
C ASP A 114 0.73 7.23 1.87
N VAL A 115 0.56 5.98 1.46
CA VAL A 115 -0.75 5.36 1.22
C VAL A 115 -0.77 3.94 1.76
N ILE A 116 -1.79 3.60 2.55
CA ILE A 116 -2.12 2.23 2.91
C ILE A 116 -3.52 1.93 2.35
N ARG A 117 -3.60 0.97 1.42
CA ARG A 117 -4.84 0.55 0.78
C ARG A 117 -5.16 -0.88 1.19
N GLY A 118 -6.33 -1.09 1.77
CA GLY A 118 -6.80 -2.42 2.17
C GLY A 118 -8.31 -2.42 2.41
N ASN A 119 -8.89 -3.59 2.62
CA ASN A 119 -10.26 -3.71 3.09
C ASN A 119 -10.35 -3.31 4.58
N ILE A 120 -11.58 -3.12 5.07
CA ILE A 120 -11.83 -2.67 6.45
C ILE A 120 -11.19 -3.61 7.49
N SER A 121 -11.20 -4.92 7.25
CA SER A 121 -10.64 -5.92 8.16
C SER A 121 -9.11 -5.80 8.25
N GLU A 122 -8.44 -5.66 7.12
CA GLU A 122 -6.99 -5.47 7.02
C GLU A 122 -6.55 -4.19 7.74
N ILE A 123 -7.21 -3.07 7.47
CA ILE A 123 -6.91 -1.78 8.11
C ILE A 123 -7.15 -1.82 9.62
N LYS A 124 -8.27 -2.43 10.09
CA LYS A 124 -8.53 -2.62 11.51
C LYS A 124 -7.48 -3.49 12.19
N THR A 125 -6.97 -4.51 11.51
CA THR A 125 -5.90 -5.37 12.02
C THR A 125 -4.60 -4.59 12.22
N LEU A 126 -4.20 -3.79 11.24
CA LEU A 126 -3.03 -2.91 11.35
C LEU A 126 -3.17 -1.90 12.51
N ALA A 127 -4.32 -1.25 12.63
CA ALA A 127 -4.58 -0.29 13.69
C ALA A 127 -4.50 -0.91 15.09
N LYS A 128 -4.86 -2.20 15.26
CA LYS A 128 -4.73 -2.94 16.51
C LYS A 128 -3.29 -3.35 16.80
N GLY A 129 -2.52 -3.76 15.79
CA GLY A 129 -1.14 -4.21 15.92
C GLY A 129 -0.15 -3.09 16.22
N SER A 130 -0.42 -1.87 15.77
CA SER A 130 0.45 -0.70 15.97
C SER A 130 0.37 -0.07 17.38
N GLY A 131 -0.23 -0.73 18.35
CA GLY A 131 -0.31 -0.25 19.75
C GLY A 131 -1.17 0.99 19.96
N THR A 132 -1.79 1.55 18.92
CA THR A 132 -2.68 2.70 18.99
C THR A 132 -4.14 2.33 19.29
N THR A 133 -4.36 1.20 19.97
CA THR A 133 -5.70 0.80 20.44
C THR A 133 -6.14 1.60 21.66
N LYS A 134 -6.34 2.90 21.48
CA LYS A 134 -7.31 3.67 22.28
C LYS A 134 -8.37 4.20 21.32
N GLY A 135 -9.48 3.47 21.22
CA GLY A 135 -10.74 4.01 20.71
C GLY A 135 -11.07 3.71 19.24
N VAL A 136 -11.41 2.48 18.91
CA VAL A 136 -12.17 2.18 17.68
C VAL A 136 -13.69 2.31 17.92
N ASP A 137 -14.11 2.66 19.13
CA ASP A 137 -15.50 2.91 19.52
C ASP A 137 -15.77 4.33 20.05
N ALA A 138 -14.94 5.31 19.72
CA ALA A 138 -15.21 6.70 20.13
C ALA A 138 -15.22 7.61 18.90
N ASP A 139 -16.35 8.26 18.73
CA ASP A 139 -16.70 9.37 17.85
C ASP A 139 -15.53 10.19 17.28
N VAL A 140 -15.66 10.48 15.99
CA VAL A 140 -14.92 11.51 15.27
C VAL A 140 -15.08 12.86 16.00
N ALA A 141 -14.12 13.18 16.85
CA ALA A 141 -13.93 14.52 17.38
C ALA A 141 -12.48 14.94 17.10
N GLU A 142 -12.33 15.86 16.16
CA GLU A 142 -11.08 16.56 15.86
C GLU A 142 -10.49 17.22 17.10
N LYS A 143 -9.18 16.99 17.35
CA LYS A 143 -8.35 17.91 18.14
C LYS A 143 -7.07 18.24 17.36
N PRO A 144 -6.74 19.53 17.21
CA PRO A 144 -5.53 19.96 16.51
C PRO A 144 -4.33 19.96 17.45
N GLY A 145 -3.21 19.44 16.97
CA GLY A 145 -1.90 19.72 17.57
C GLY A 145 -1.11 18.51 18.06
N GLY A 146 -0.25 17.96 17.19
CA GLY A 146 0.78 16.99 17.56
C GLY A 146 1.57 16.56 16.32
N ARG A 147 2.87 16.85 16.33
CA ARG A 147 3.77 16.49 15.21
C ARG A 147 3.92 14.97 15.15
N GLY A 148 3.78 14.40 13.94
CA GLY A 148 4.06 12.99 13.64
C GLY A 148 2.81 12.12 13.51
N GLY A 149 1.81 12.54 12.71
CA GLY A 149 0.63 11.73 12.43
C GLY A 149 0.64 11.25 10.98
N ILE A 150 0.52 9.94 10.81
CA ILE A 150 0.21 9.31 9.52
C ILE A 150 -1.07 9.96 8.98
N ARG A 151 -0.99 10.63 7.83
CA ARG A 151 -2.19 11.08 7.10
C ARG A 151 -2.81 9.84 6.45
N GLN A 152 -3.77 9.23 7.12
CA GLN A 152 -4.60 8.17 6.54
C GLN A 152 -5.67 8.80 5.66
N SER A 153 -5.55 8.62 4.34
CA SER A 153 -6.66 8.86 3.41
C SER A 153 -7.45 7.57 3.27
N ILE A 154 -8.58 7.45 3.96
CA ILE A 154 -9.50 6.31 3.81
C ILE A 154 -10.39 6.61 2.60
N CYS A 155 -10.15 5.95 1.46
CA CYS A 155 -11.13 5.87 0.38
C CYS A 155 -12.16 4.80 0.72
N GLN A 156 -13.38 5.22 1.09
CA GLN A 156 -14.54 4.32 1.18
C GLN A 156 -15.12 4.11 -0.22
N GLU A 157 -15.02 2.90 -0.74
CA GLU A 157 -15.86 2.47 -1.86
C GLU A 157 -17.26 2.16 -1.33
N GLY A 158 -18.21 3.04 -1.60
CA GLY A 158 -19.63 2.85 -1.32
C GLY A 158 -20.22 1.77 -2.24
N GLY A 159 -20.38 0.56 -1.73
CA GLY A 159 -21.19 -0.48 -2.37
C GLY A 159 -22.68 -0.18 -2.23
N ASN A 160 -23.30 0.40 -3.25
CA ASN A 160 -24.76 0.48 -3.38
C ASN A 160 -25.30 -0.88 -3.81
N HIS A 161 -25.75 -1.69 -2.87
CA HIS A 161 -26.67 -2.79 -3.15
C HIS A 161 -28.11 -2.25 -3.13
N SER A 162 -28.63 -1.89 -4.29
CA SER A 162 -30.08 -1.70 -4.48
C SER A 162 -30.75 -3.07 -4.64
N SER A 163 -31.41 -3.53 -3.56
CA SER A 163 -32.32 -4.65 -3.61
C SER A 163 -33.62 -4.24 -4.32
N HIS A 164 -33.83 -4.70 -5.53
CA HIS A 164 -35.14 -4.67 -6.17
C HIS A 164 -35.97 -5.86 -5.68
N HIS A 165 -36.89 -5.58 -4.75
CA HIS A 165 -38.05 -6.44 -4.52
C HIS A 165 -38.97 -6.34 -5.76
N ARG A 166 -39.19 -7.44 -6.43
CA ARG A 166 -40.36 -7.63 -7.29
C ARG A 166 -41.38 -8.52 -6.59
N SER A 167 -42.48 -7.90 -6.23
CA SER A 167 -43.74 -8.59 -5.92
C SER A 167 -44.35 -9.12 -7.22
N HIS A 168 -44.63 -10.40 -7.27
CA HIS A 168 -45.88 -11.01 -7.83
C HIS A 168 -45.96 -12.44 -7.36
#